data_3c2cb92d47b8359a2537f85243425b0c
#
_entry.id   3c2cb92d47b8359a2537f85243425b0c
#
_cell.length_a   1.000
_cell.length_b   1.000
_cell.length_c   1.000
_cell.angle_alpha   90.00
_cell.angle_beta   90.00
_cell.angle_gamma   90.00
#
_symmetry.space_group_name_H-M   'P 1'
#
loop_
_entity.id
_entity.type
_entity.pdbx_description
1 polymer ?
#
loop_
_entity_poly.entity_id
_entity_poly.type
_entity_poly.pdbx_seq_one_letter_code
_entity_poly.pdbx_strand_id
1 'polypeptide(L)'
;MKKSLILVALTATAALSTSHAFAAAGTVNFVGNILDTACEVDVASQNQQVNLGNFYKSEFPNSGTKAAAKDFNIVLKNCPTTVTSTKVRFDGTPDQTNPNLLAIDTSASSAASGVAINLMTADKVDLPLHGENSYNYVLSSTQDNTLKFYAQYISTTAPVTPGTANSVANFSIVYN
;
A
#
# COMPACT_ATOMS: atom_id res chain seq x y z
N MET A 1 -83.70 -41.22 -34.93
CA MET A 1 -83.63 -40.11 -33.97
C MET A 1 -82.46 -40.39 -33.05
N LYS A 2 -81.24 -39.86 -33.33
CA LYS A 2 -80.05 -40.05 -32.49
C LYS A 2 -79.41 -38.71 -32.28
N LYS A 3 -79.42 -38.18 -31.07
CA LYS A 3 -78.86 -36.95 -30.67
C LYS A 3 -77.37 -37.18 -30.33
N SER A 4 -76.46 -36.59 -31.11
CA SER A 4 -75.01 -36.60 -30.82
C SER A 4 -74.68 -35.40 -29.95
N LEU A 5 -74.20 -35.66 -28.77
CA LEU A 5 -73.61 -34.66 -27.88
C LEU A 5 -72.14 -34.48 -28.24
N ILE A 6 -71.74 -33.26 -28.66
CA ILE A 6 -70.33 -32.86 -28.88
C ILE A 6 -69.85 -32.27 -27.62
N LEU A 7 -68.85 -32.91 -27.00
CA LEU A 7 -68.18 -32.47 -25.82
C LEU A 7 -66.94 -31.58 -26.29
N VAL A 8 -67.03 -30.30 -26.05
CA VAL A 8 -65.91 -29.38 -26.33
C VAL A 8 -65.04 -29.33 -25.08
N ALA A 9 -63.83 -29.90 -25.15
CA ALA A 9 -62.83 -29.80 -24.11
C ALA A 9 -62.07 -28.51 -24.26
N LEU A 10 -62.20 -27.55 -23.33
CA LEU A 10 -61.49 -26.30 -23.26
C LEU A 10 -60.16 -26.55 -22.49
N THR A 11 -59.05 -26.67 -23.19
CA THR A 11 -57.72 -26.75 -22.57
C THR A 11 -57.23 -25.34 -22.23
N ALA A 12 -57.30 -24.98 -20.96
CA ALA A 12 -56.69 -23.74 -20.44
C ALA A 12 -55.16 -23.93 -20.30
N THR A 13 -54.37 -23.34 -21.21
CA THR A 13 -52.92 -23.26 -21.05
C THR A 13 -52.59 -22.12 -20.10
N ALA A 14 -52.24 -22.47 -18.84
CA ALA A 14 -51.72 -21.54 -17.86
C ALA A 14 -50.24 -21.18 -18.26
N ALA A 15 -50.04 -20.02 -18.81
CA ALA A 15 -48.68 -19.45 -19.01
C ALA A 15 -48.07 -19.07 -17.65
N LEU A 16 -47.17 -19.92 -17.14
CA LEU A 16 -46.35 -19.57 -15.97
C LEU A 16 -45.31 -18.48 -16.36
N SER A 17 -45.67 -17.23 -16.14
CA SER A 17 -44.70 -16.11 -16.20
C SER A 17 -43.79 -16.20 -14.98
N THR A 18 -42.58 -16.73 -15.17
CA THR A 18 -41.53 -16.67 -14.16
C THR A 18 -41.00 -15.23 -14.08
N SER A 19 -41.51 -14.46 -13.12
CA SER A 19 -40.95 -13.18 -12.77
C SER A 19 -39.61 -13.41 -12.09
N HIS A 20 -38.50 -13.07 -12.75
CA HIS A 20 -37.20 -12.97 -12.12
C HIS A 20 -37.21 -11.77 -11.15
N ALA A 21 -37.40 -12.06 -9.87
CA ALA A 21 -37.23 -11.05 -8.84
C ALA A 21 -35.70 -10.73 -8.67
N PHE A 22 -35.27 -9.63 -9.19
CA PHE A 22 -33.94 -9.09 -8.88
C PHE A 22 -34.00 -8.45 -7.48
N ALA A 23 -33.50 -9.14 -6.48
CA ALA A 23 -33.30 -8.57 -5.16
C ALA A 23 -32.05 -7.69 -5.21
N ALA A 24 -32.15 -6.41 -4.83
CA ALA A 24 -30.98 -5.59 -4.61
C ALA A 24 -30.17 -6.21 -3.45
N ALA A 25 -28.93 -6.63 -3.74
CA ALA A 25 -28.09 -7.36 -2.80
C ALA A 25 -27.52 -6.48 -1.67
N GLY A 26 -27.51 -5.14 -1.84
CA GLY A 26 -27.04 -4.20 -0.84
C GLY A 26 -26.84 -2.79 -1.39
N THR A 27 -26.50 -1.87 -0.50
CA THR A 27 -26.11 -0.48 -0.80
C THR A 27 -24.65 -0.26 -0.40
N VAL A 28 -23.89 0.47 -1.22
CA VAL A 28 -22.55 0.95 -0.90
C VAL A 28 -22.63 2.47 -0.78
N ASN A 29 -22.30 2.98 0.41
CA ASN A 29 -22.26 4.41 0.66
C ASN A 29 -20.81 4.90 0.53
N PHE A 30 -20.58 5.86 -0.36
CA PHE A 30 -19.30 6.52 -0.51
C PHE A 30 -19.35 7.83 0.29
N VAL A 31 -18.41 7.97 1.23
CA VAL A 31 -18.29 9.16 2.07
C VAL A 31 -16.86 9.67 1.95
N GLY A 32 -16.72 11.00 1.89
CA GLY A 32 -15.41 11.64 1.76
C GLY A 32 -15.56 13.16 1.86
N ASN A 33 -14.43 13.83 2.11
CA ASN A 33 -14.36 15.28 2.17
C ASN A 33 -13.38 15.78 1.11
N ILE A 34 -13.70 16.93 0.53
CA ILE A 34 -12.77 17.69 -0.29
C ILE A 34 -12.19 18.78 0.61
N LEU A 35 -10.89 18.75 0.82
CA LEU A 35 -10.18 19.73 1.64
C LEU A 35 -9.66 20.86 0.76
N ASP A 36 -9.69 22.06 1.30
CA ASP A 36 -9.29 23.28 0.60
C ASP A 36 -7.75 23.37 0.47
N THR A 37 -7.04 22.92 1.51
CA THR A 37 -5.57 22.93 1.56
C THR A 37 -5.03 21.66 2.23
N ALA A 38 -3.79 21.30 1.89
CA ALA A 38 -3.03 20.21 2.50
C ALA A 38 -1.80 20.78 3.23
N CYS A 39 -1.12 19.96 4.03
CA CYS A 39 0.19 20.33 4.55
C CYS A 39 1.22 20.44 3.41
N GLU A 40 2.19 21.31 3.57
CA GLU A 40 3.34 21.42 2.67
C GLU A 40 4.43 20.44 3.08
N VAL A 41 4.99 19.70 2.14
CA VAL A 41 6.17 18.86 2.39
C VAL A 41 7.40 19.78 2.38
N ASP A 42 8.16 19.75 3.48
CA ASP A 42 9.43 20.51 3.57
C ASP A 42 10.38 20.16 2.43
N VAL A 43 11.05 21.15 1.86
CA VAL A 43 11.94 20.98 0.70
C VAL A 43 13.04 19.95 0.96
N ALA A 44 13.59 19.91 2.19
CA ALA A 44 14.61 18.92 2.57
C ALA A 44 14.06 17.48 2.60
N SER A 45 12.76 17.31 2.72
CA SER A 45 12.09 16.00 2.70
C SER A 45 11.69 15.54 1.30
N GLN A 46 11.63 16.45 0.30
CA GLN A 46 11.18 16.11 -1.05
C GLN A 46 12.20 15.26 -1.84
N ASN A 47 13.49 15.46 -1.62
CA ASN A 47 14.58 14.75 -2.31
C ASN A 47 15.69 14.39 -1.31
N GLN A 48 15.38 13.58 -0.31
CA GLN A 48 16.35 13.20 0.70
C GLN A 48 17.11 11.93 0.35
N GLN A 49 18.37 11.85 0.74
CA GLN A 49 19.18 10.65 0.65
C GLN A 49 19.29 10.00 2.03
N VAL A 50 18.84 8.76 2.14
CA VAL A 50 18.96 7.95 3.36
C VAL A 50 20.14 7.01 3.21
N ASN A 51 21.21 7.23 3.98
CA ASN A 51 22.38 6.36 3.96
C ASN A 51 22.14 5.15 4.87
N LEU A 52 21.90 3.99 4.29
CA LEU A 52 21.68 2.74 5.03
C LEU A 52 22.97 2.15 5.59
N GLY A 53 24.14 2.55 5.08
CA GLY A 53 25.44 2.02 5.49
C GLY A 53 25.98 0.91 4.59
N ASN A 54 27.11 0.35 5.00
CA ASN A 54 27.77 -0.77 4.32
C ASN A 54 27.68 -2.02 5.18
N PHE A 55 27.36 -3.13 4.57
CA PHE A 55 27.19 -4.43 5.23
C PHE A 55 27.98 -5.51 4.49
N TYR A 56 28.50 -6.48 5.23
CA TYR A 56 29.15 -7.64 4.64
C TYR A 56 28.11 -8.71 4.28
N LYS A 57 28.33 -9.44 3.19
CA LYS A 57 27.47 -10.56 2.78
C LYS A 57 27.28 -11.61 3.90
N SER A 58 28.31 -11.76 4.76
CA SER A 58 28.27 -12.67 5.91
C SER A 58 27.26 -12.28 7.00
N GLU A 59 26.80 -11.02 6.99
CA GLU A 59 25.75 -10.54 7.89
C GLU A 59 24.35 -11.01 7.44
N PHE A 60 24.24 -11.57 6.22
CA PHE A 60 23.00 -12.12 5.67
C PHE A 60 23.09 -13.63 5.42
N PRO A 61 23.28 -14.45 6.47
CA PRO A 61 23.49 -15.88 6.33
C PRO A 61 22.28 -16.64 5.78
N ASN A 62 21.06 -16.11 6.01
CA ASN A 62 19.81 -16.74 5.61
C ASN A 62 18.85 -15.71 5.00
N SER A 63 17.90 -16.17 4.19
CA SER A 63 16.77 -15.34 3.76
C SER A 63 15.98 -14.83 4.97
N GLY A 64 15.54 -13.57 4.92
CA GLY A 64 14.85 -12.88 6.02
C GLY A 64 15.76 -12.24 7.06
N THR A 65 17.10 -12.36 6.90
CA THR A 65 18.04 -11.68 7.80
C THR A 65 17.98 -10.17 7.57
N LYS A 66 17.81 -9.41 8.64
CA LYS A 66 17.67 -7.95 8.63
C LYS A 66 18.96 -7.28 9.11
N ALA A 67 19.39 -6.24 8.40
CA ALA A 67 20.48 -5.35 8.82
C ALA A 67 20.00 -4.36 9.89
N ALA A 68 20.94 -3.57 10.43
CA ALA A 68 20.59 -2.49 11.36
C ALA A 68 19.74 -1.41 10.66
N ALA A 69 18.61 -1.07 11.27
CA ALA A 69 17.71 -0.05 10.74
C ALA A 69 18.29 1.36 10.92
N LYS A 70 18.07 2.21 9.91
CA LYS A 70 18.35 3.64 9.92
C LYS A 70 17.06 4.42 9.93
N ASP A 71 17.00 5.44 10.75
CA ASP A 71 15.85 6.34 10.76
C ASP A 71 15.99 7.46 9.72
N PHE A 72 14.85 7.92 9.25
CA PHE A 72 14.71 9.11 8.42
C PHE A 72 13.38 9.79 8.71
N ASN A 73 13.26 11.06 8.35
CA ASN A 73 12.09 11.86 8.67
C ASN A 73 11.51 12.52 7.43
N ILE A 74 10.18 12.61 7.38
CA ILE A 74 9.46 13.48 6.46
C ILE A 74 8.86 14.61 7.30
N VAL A 75 9.15 15.85 6.95
CA VAL A 75 8.66 17.02 7.67
C VAL A 75 7.52 17.66 6.88
N LEU A 76 6.39 17.85 7.55
CA LEU A 76 5.22 18.57 7.03
C LEU A 76 5.08 19.90 7.74
N LYS A 77 4.83 20.96 6.97
CA LYS A 77 4.68 22.34 7.44
C LYS A 77 3.31 22.90 7.06
N ASN A 78 2.95 24.00 7.67
CA ASN A 78 1.75 24.77 7.33
C ASN A 78 0.48 23.90 7.24
N CYS A 79 0.33 22.95 8.16
CA CYS A 79 -0.85 22.11 8.20
C CYS A 79 -2.09 22.90 8.61
N PRO A 80 -3.21 22.80 7.86
CA PRO A 80 -4.46 23.43 8.25
C PRO A 80 -5.05 22.77 9.50
N THR A 81 -5.85 23.52 10.27
CA THR A 81 -6.49 23.02 11.49
C THR A 81 -7.50 21.89 11.23
N THR A 82 -7.97 21.76 10.00
CA THR A 82 -8.90 20.72 9.57
C THR A 82 -8.23 19.35 9.36
N VAL A 83 -6.90 19.32 9.29
CA VAL A 83 -6.10 18.10 9.09
C VAL A 83 -5.43 17.72 10.40
N THR A 84 -5.93 16.68 11.06
CA THR A 84 -5.47 16.31 12.41
C THR A 84 -4.56 15.07 12.42
N SER A 85 -4.59 14.27 11.37
CA SER A 85 -3.74 13.09 11.25
C SER A 85 -3.46 12.72 9.81
N THR A 86 -2.38 11.96 9.61
CA THR A 86 -2.00 11.46 8.29
C THR A 86 -1.36 10.09 8.37
N LYS A 87 -1.42 9.39 7.25
CA LYS A 87 -0.60 8.21 6.94
C LYS A 87 0.32 8.52 5.79
N VAL A 88 1.41 7.77 5.68
CA VAL A 88 2.31 7.87 4.54
C VAL A 88 2.38 6.53 3.84
N ARG A 89 2.20 6.57 2.54
CA ARG A 89 2.36 5.42 1.65
C ARG A 89 3.64 5.59 0.85
N PHE A 90 4.40 4.51 0.70
CA PHE A 90 5.57 4.48 -0.17
C PHE A 90 5.28 3.65 -1.41
N ASP A 91 5.73 4.17 -2.55
CA ASP A 91 5.60 3.56 -3.87
C ASP A 91 7.00 3.42 -4.50
N GLY A 92 7.21 2.35 -5.25
CA GLY A 92 8.48 2.05 -5.90
C GLY A 92 8.45 0.72 -6.63
N THR A 93 9.59 0.23 -7.06
CA THR A 93 9.68 -1.10 -7.68
C THR A 93 9.62 -2.17 -6.60
N PRO A 94 8.64 -3.10 -6.63
CA PRO A 94 8.57 -4.17 -5.64
C PRO A 94 9.65 -5.23 -5.87
N ASP A 95 10.15 -5.82 -4.79
CA ASP A 95 11.05 -6.97 -4.87
C ASP A 95 10.32 -8.19 -5.44
N GLN A 96 11.00 -8.95 -6.31
CA GLN A 96 10.38 -10.09 -7.01
C GLN A 96 10.06 -11.27 -6.09
N THR A 97 10.81 -11.42 -5.00
CA THR A 97 10.62 -12.49 -4.02
C THR A 97 9.59 -12.14 -2.97
N ASN A 98 9.60 -10.85 -2.54
CA ASN A 98 8.64 -10.33 -1.57
C ASN A 98 8.14 -8.95 -2.01
N PRO A 99 6.96 -8.86 -2.62
CA PRO A 99 6.44 -7.61 -3.18
C PRO A 99 6.10 -6.53 -2.14
N ASN A 100 6.12 -6.86 -0.85
CA ASN A 100 5.99 -5.88 0.23
C ASN A 100 7.27 -5.07 0.49
N LEU A 101 8.39 -5.48 -0.11
CA LEU A 101 9.69 -4.84 0.04
C LEU A 101 10.02 -4.00 -1.20
N LEU A 102 10.81 -2.95 -0.99
CA LEU A 102 11.32 -2.14 -2.07
C LEU A 102 12.56 -2.80 -2.69
N ALA A 103 12.52 -3.08 -3.98
CA ALA A 103 13.64 -3.65 -4.72
C ALA A 103 14.84 -2.68 -4.75
N ILE A 104 16.04 -3.22 -4.74
CA ILE A 104 17.23 -2.45 -5.10
C ILE A 104 17.32 -2.31 -6.64
N ASP A 105 18.02 -1.27 -7.10
CA ASP A 105 18.30 -1.08 -8.52
C ASP A 105 19.37 -2.07 -8.99
N THR A 106 18.96 -2.97 -9.88
CA THR A 106 19.81 -4.01 -10.47
C THR A 106 20.25 -3.68 -11.91
N SER A 107 20.06 -2.45 -12.38
CA SER A 107 20.43 -2.04 -13.73
C SER A 107 21.96 -2.05 -13.96
N ALA A 108 22.74 -1.80 -12.91
CA ALA A 108 24.19 -1.86 -12.98
C ALA A 108 24.72 -3.30 -12.84
N SER A 109 25.71 -3.67 -13.65
CA SER A 109 26.37 -4.99 -13.57
C SER A 109 27.08 -5.26 -12.23
N SER A 110 27.35 -4.20 -11.46
CA SER A 110 27.92 -4.25 -10.11
C SER A 110 26.87 -4.24 -8.99
N ALA A 111 25.58 -4.37 -9.31
CA ALA A 111 24.53 -4.39 -8.29
C ALA A 111 24.60 -5.66 -7.44
N ALA A 112 24.21 -5.51 -6.16
CA ALA A 112 24.00 -6.65 -5.27
C ALA A 112 22.79 -7.47 -5.72
N SER A 113 22.65 -8.68 -5.21
CA SER A 113 21.44 -9.48 -5.39
C SER A 113 21.06 -10.24 -4.13
N GLY A 114 19.79 -10.61 -4.04
CA GLY A 114 19.25 -11.32 -2.89
C GLY A 114 18.96 -10.45 -1.69
N VAL A 115 18.93 -9.13 -1.86
CA VAL A 115 18.55 -8.15 -0.82
C VAL A 115 17.51 -7.17 -1.34
N ALA A 116 16.68 -6.67 -0.44
CA ALA A 116 15.71 -5.61 -0.67
C ALA A 116 15.71 -4.64 0.51
N ILE A 117 14.94 -3.58 0.43
CA ILE A 117 14.77 -2.59 1.50
C ILE A 117 13.42 -2.80 2.15
N ASN A 118 13.43 -3.00 3.47
CA ASN A 118 12.25 -3.00 4.33
C ASN A 118 12.05 -1.62 4.91
N LEU A 119 10.88 -1.03 4.69
CA LEU A 119 10.45 0.23 5.27
C LEU A 119 9.61 -0.05 6.52
N MET A 120 9.69 0.83 7.51
CA MET A 120 8.95 0.70 8.76
C MET A 120 8.45 2.05 9.24
N THR A 121 7.34 2.02 9.96
CA THR A 121 6.75 3.16 10.66
C THR A 121 7.55 3.56 11.91
N ALA A 122 7.13 4.63 12.59
CA ALA A 122 7.80 5.15 13.79
C ALA A 122 7.88 4.13 14.93
N ASP A 123 6.91 3.23 15.04
CA ASP A 123 6.86 2.12 16.00
C ASP A 123 7.61 0.86 15.53
N LYS A 124 8.34 0.95 14.40
CA LYS A 124 9.11 -0.14 13.77
C LYS A 124 8.27 -1.31 13.29
N VAL A 125 7.00 -1.08 12.98
CA VAL A 125 6.16 -2.05 12.28
C VAL A 125 6.45 -1.97 10.79
N ASP A 126 6.55 -3.10 10.13
CA ASP A 126 6.81 -3.20 8.69
C ASP A 126 5.72 -2.43 7.91
N LEU A 127 6.15 -1.60 6.97
CA LEU A 127 5.30 -0.78 6.11
C LEU A 127 5.39 -1.35 4.68
N PRO A 128 4.39 -2.13 4.26
CA PRO A 128 4.40 -2.75 2.94
C PRO A 128 4.46 -1.70 1.84
N LEU A 129 5.27 -1.97 0.81
CA LEU A 129 5.30 -1.15 -0.39
C LEU A 129 3.91 -1.15 -1.06
N HIS A 130 3.44 0.00 -1.55
CA HIS A 130 2.10 0.22 -2.11
C HIS A 130 0.94 -0.07 -1.14
N GLY A 131 1.24 -0.50 0.08
CA GLY A 131 0.25 -0.86 1.08
C GLY A 131 -0.22 0.33 1.92
N GLU A 132 -1.37 0.14 2.55
CA GLU A 132 -1.79 1.00 3.65
C GLU A 132 -1.19 0.48 4.95
N ASN A 133 -0.80 1.40 5.83
CA ASN A 133 -0.39 1.06 7.18
C ASN A 133 -1.40 1.55 8.21
N SER A 134 -1.38 0.94 9.40
CA SER A 134 -2.28 1.33 10.50
C SER A 134 -1.75 2.50 11.33
N TYR A 135 -0.51 2.94 11.11
CA TYR A 135 0.12 4.01 11.90
C TYR A 135 -0.40 5.38 11.47
N ASN A 136 -1.01 6.10 12.39
CA ASN A 136 -1.46 7.48 12.18
C ASN A 136 -0.48 8.45 12.84
N TYR A 137 0.08 9.34 12.05
CA TYR A 137 0.85 10.47 12.55
C TYR A 137 -0.12 11.60 12.92
N VAL A 138 -0.15 11.97 14.20
CA VAL A 138 -0.94 13.12 14.66
C VAL A 138 -0.27 14.39 14.20
N LEU A 139 -1.05 15.32 13.63
CA LEU A 139 -0.57 16.58 13.07
C LEU A 139 -0.95 17.77 13.95
N SER A 140 -0.03 18.71 14.04
CA SER A 140 -0.23 20.03 14.64
C SER A 140 -0.35 21.09 13.55
N SER A 141 -1.32 21.98 13.68
CA SER A 141 -1.44 23.15 12.80
C SER A 141 -0.56 24.34 13.22
N THR A 142 0.09 24.25 14.38
CA THR A 142 0.89 25.36 14.96
C THR A 142 2.39 25.11 14.96
N GLN A 143 2.81 23.89 14.60
CA GLN A 143 4.22 23.48 14.60
C GLN A 143 4.51 22.59 13.37
N ASP A 144 5.80 22.51 13.01
CA ASP A 144 6.27 21.55 12.02
C ASP A 144 6.07 20.11 12.54
N ASN A 145 5.60 19.25 11.65
CA ASN A 145 5.28 17.86 11.97
C ASN A 145 6.37 16.94 11.42
N THR A 146 7.13 16.31 12.30
CA THR A 146 8.19 15.37 11.93
C THR A 146 7.66 13.94 11.95
N LEU A 147 7.49 13.34 10.77
CA LEU A 147 7.04 11.97 10.58
C LEU A 147 8.27 11.06 10.52
N LYS A 148 8.48 10.25 11.54
CA LYS A 148 9.65 9.37 11.65
C LYS A 148 9.39 8.02 11.00
N PHE A 149 10.37 7.53 10.23
CA PHE A 149 10.37 6.22 9.58
C PHE A 149 11.71 5.53 9.81
N TYR A 150 11.75 4.25 9.47
CA TYR A 150 12.98 3.46 9.45
C TYR A 150 13.08 2.70 8.14
N ALA A 151 14.31 2.46 7.71
CA ALA A 151 14.64 1.61 6.58
C ALA A 151 15.82 0.69 6.91
N GLN A 152 15.82 -0.51 6.38
CA GLN A 152 16.89 -1.49 6.57
C GLN A 152 16.97 -2.43 5.37
N TYR A 153 18.18 -2.96 5.12
CA TYR A 153 18.29 -4.08 4.20
C TYR A 153 17.75 -5.37 4.84
N ILE A 154 17.14 -6.20 4.02
CA ILE A 154 16.70 -7.55 4.36
C ILE A 154 17.09 -8.48 3.21
N SER A 155 17.64 -9.64 3.53
CA SER A 155 17.89 -10.66 2.52
C SER A 155 16.59 -11.32 2.07
N THR A 156 16.35 -11.38 0.77
CA THR A 156 15.20 -12.05 0.16
C THR A 156 15.54 -13.44 -0.32
N THR A 157 16.81 -13.67 -0.68
CA THR A 157 17.34 -14.98 -1.02
C THR A 157 18.70 -15.18 -0.34
N ALA A 158 19.19 -16.42 -0.31
CA ALA A 158 20.54 -16.75 0.13
C ALA A 158 21.19 -17.72 -0.90
N PRO A 159 22.48 -17.55 -1.20
CA PRO A 159 23.40 -16.54 -0.70
C PRO A 159 23.18 -15.15 -1.34
N VAL A 160 23.48 -14.08 -0.59
CA VAL A 160 23.50 -12.71 -1.08
C VAL A 160 24.79 -12.48 -1.88
N THR A 161 24.73 -11.75 -3.00
CA THR A 161 25.92 -11.32 -3.72
C THR A 161 26.27 -9.87 -3.38
N PRO A 162 27.56 -9.55 -3.19
CA PRO A 162 28.00 -8.18 -2.93
C PRO A 162 27.81 -7.28 -4.15
N GLY A 163 27.55 -6.00 -3.91
CA GLY A 163 27.40 -5.00 -4.95
C GLY A 163 26.75 -3.73 -4.45
N THR A 164 26.40 -2.83 -5.35
CA THR A 164 25.62 -1.63 -5.04
C THR A 164 24.18 -2.02 -4.72
N ALA A 165 23.60 -1.41 -3.68
CA ALA A 165 22.24 -1.73 -3.22
C ALA A 165 21.41 -0.45 -3.07
N ASN A 166 21.44 0.40 -4.09
CA ASN A 166 20.67 1.65 -4.14
C ASN A 166 19.22 1.36 -4.52
N SER A 167 18.32 2.26 -4.13
CA SER A 167 16.93 2.24 -4.53
C SER A 167 16.30 3.61 -4.43
N VAL A 168 15.16 3.78 -5.07
CA VAL A 168 14.34 4.99 -5.00
C VAL A 168 12.91 4.59 -4.67
N ALA A 169 12.33 5.25 -3.68
CA ALA A 169 10.92 5.20 -3.38
C ALA A 169 10.31 6.61 -3.46
N ASN A 170 9.11 6.69 -3.98
CA ASN A 170 8.27 7.88 -3.86
C ASN A 170 7.37 7.73 -2.63
N PHE A 171 6.93 8.84 -2.06
CA PHE A 171 5.95 8.80 -0.99
C PHE A 171 4.76 9.68 -1.29
N SER A 172 3.62 9.31 -0.72
CA SER A 172 2.37 10.06 -0.78
C SER A 172 1.82 10.25 0.62
N ILE A 173 1.30 11.44 0.89
CA ILE A 173 0.67 11.79 2.16
C ILE A 173 -0.84 11.55 2.03
N VAL A 174 -1.39 10.72 2.90
CA VAL A 174 -2.82 10.40 2.94
C VAL A 174 -3.41 11.01 4.21
N TYR A 175 -4.26 11.99 4.05
CA TYR A 175 -4.92 12.67 5.16
C TYR A 175 -6.21 11.93 5.57
N ASN A 176 -6.51 11.91 6.87
CA ASN A 176 -7.70 11.31 7.46
C ASN A 176 -8.58 12.38 8.12
#